data_11352803966d4542b186591d082c5d98
#
_entry.id   11352803966d4542b186591d082c5d98
#
_cell.length_a   1.000
_cell.length_b   1.000
_cell.length_c   1.000
_cell.angle_alpha   90.00
_cell.angle_beta   90.00
_cell.angle_gamma   90.00
#
_symmetry.space_group_name_H-M   'P 1'
#
loop_
_entity.id
_entity.type
_entity.pdbx_description
1 polymer ?
#
loop_
_entity_poly.entity_id
_entity_poly.type
_entity_poly.pdbx_seq_one_letter_code
_entity_poly.pdbx_strand_id
1 'polypeptide(L)'
;LPDNPRFADLKDAQQLTGVPIVTTQNSVEVHDTAAELFGPDRVFAGVVRCYAIRVGPAEIQLNPGPLTLNFGRVEGASRSEAALAFRAALDEAGIGGEYLTPGEILVDVWAKAMFVSTTGALGAVAQAPMGVLRDALRPQLRALMKEVEAAARANGVALPADVVEQTLAFADRQYAGATSSMHRDIAAGLESELDAQVGAIRRKAASAGVATPLLDYTEAVLSVRTS
;
A
#
# COMPACT_ATOMS: atom_id res chain seq x y z
N LEU A 1 0.91 4.24 15.35
CA LEU A 1 1.96 3.25 15.02
C LEU A 1 2.92 2.97 16.19
N PRO A 2 3.47 3.97 16.93
CA PRO A 2 4.38 3.70 18.06
C PRO A 2 3.75 2.90 19.20
N ASP A 3 2.45 2.98 19.37
CA ASP A 3 1.68 2.35 20.46
C ASP A 3 1.01 1.02 20.05
N ASN A 4 1.22 0.57 18.81
CA ASN A 4 0.70 -0.71 18.37
C ASN A 4 1.54 -1.85 18.99
N PRO A 5 0.94 -2.77 19.78
CA PRO A 5 1.67 -3.86 20.44
C PRO A 5 2.42 -4.76 19.45
N ARG A 6 2.00 -4.84 18.18
CA ARG A 6 2.75 -5.54 17.12
C ARG A 6 4.10 -4.88 16.78
N PHE A 7 4.28 -3.59 17.08
CA PHE A 7 5.58 -2.91 16.96
C PHE A 7 6.45 -3.06 18.21
N ALA A 8 5.88 -3.36 19.38
CA ALA A 8 6.65 -3.66 20.58
C ALA A 8 7.54 -4.91 20.37
N ASP A 9 6.99 -5.93 19.69
CA ASP A 9 7.74 -7.15 19.32
C ASP A 9 8.88 -6.85 18.33
N LEU A 10 8.78 -5.79 17.54
CA LEU A 10 9.83 -5.34 16.63
C LEU A 10 10.97 -4.58 17.34
N LYS A 11 10.77 -4.08 18.57
CA LYS A 11 11.87 -3.51 19.38
C LYS A 11 12.89 -4.58 19.75
N ASP A 12 12.46 -5.82 19.95
CA ASP A 12 13.36 -6.95 20.14
C ASP A 12 14.12 -7.31 18.85
N ALA A 13 13.55 -7.01 17.67
CA ALA A 13 14.23 -7.13 16.38
C ALA A 13 15.32 -6.05 16.17
N GLN A 14 15.42 -5.01 17.00
CA GLN A 14 16.57 -4.09 17.01
C GLN A 14 17.88 -4.83 17.35
N GLN A 15 17.79 -6.01 17.97
CA GLN A 15 18.96 -6.87 18.21
C GLN A 15 19.51 -7.51 16.91
N LEU A 16 18.77 -7.49 15.82
CA LEU A 16 19.23 -7.92 14.49
C LEU A 16 20.05 -6.79 13.85
N THR A 17 21.20 -6.47 14.45
CA THR A 17 22.09 -5.44 13.92
C THR A 17 22.59 -5.80 12.52
N GLY A 18 22.45 -4.87 11.56
CA GLY A 18 22.98 -5.03 10.19
C GLY A 18 22.08 -5.79 9.20
N VAL A 19 20.95 -6.36 9.61
CA VAL A 19 20.05 -7.06 8.70
C VAL A 19 19.16 -6.06 7.93
N PRO A 20 19.07 -6.16 6.58
CA PRO A 20 18.11 -5.38 5.79
C PRO A 20 16.65 -5.71 6.17
N ILE A 21 15.79 -4.71 6.12
CA ILE A 21 14.37 -4.82 6.42
C ILE A 21 13.59 -4.39 5.18
N VAL A 22 12.70 -5.26 4.68
CA VAL A 22 11.79 -4.93 3.59
C VAL A 22 10.39 -4.78 4.16
N THR A 23 9.80 -3.58 4.04
CA THR A 23 8.41 -3.34 4.45
C THR A 23 7.46 -3.76 3.34
N THR A 24 6.39 -4.49 3.65
CA THR A 24 5.46 -5.02 2.64
C THR A 24 4.01 -4.61 2.89
N GLN A 25 3.76 -3.83 3.93
CA GLN A 25 2.44 -3.35 4.31
C GLN A 25 1.87 -2.36 3.29
N ASN A 26 0.55 -2.30 3.18
CA ASN A 26 -0.15 -1.36 2.32
C ASN A 26 -0.19 0.04 2.96
N SER A 27 0.91 0.78 2.91
CA SER A 27 0.98 2.14 3.44
C SER A 27 2.07 2.94 2.72
N VAL A 28 1.85 4.24 2.57
CA VAL A 28 2.84 5.18 2.03
C VAL A 28 3.77 5.76 3.10
N GLU A 29 3.61 5.39 4.38
CA GLU A 29 4.40 5.87 5.51
C GLU A 29 5.22 4.77 6.20
N VAL A 30 4.90 3.49 5.97
CA VAL A 30 5.49 2.40 6.75
C VAL A 30 7.01 2.32 6.61
N HIS A 31 7.54 2.64 5.45
CA HIS A 31 8.98 2.65 5.23
C HIS A 31 9.68 3.81 5.97
N ASP A 32 9.02 4.97 6.11
CA ASP A 32 9.55 6.09 6.90
C ASP A 32 9.59 5.71 8.38
N THR A 33 8.49 5.18 8.91
CA THR A 33 8.42 4.70 10.30
C THR A 33 9.47 3.62 10.59
N ALA A 34 9.67 2.70 9.64
CA ALA A 34 10.72 1.69 9.77
C ALA A 34 12.12 2.32 9.74
N ALA A 35 12.35 3.33 8.88
CA ALA A 35 13.61 4.03 8.78
C ALA A 35 13.95 4.81 10.06
N GLU A 36 12.96 5.42 10.70
CA GLU A 36 13.12 6.08 12.00
C GLU A 36 13.52 5.08 13.12
N LEU A 37 12.96 3.87 13.09
CA LEU A 37 13.21 2.84 14.12
C LEU A 37 14.52 2.08 13.91
N PHE A 38 14.86 1.77 12.66
CA PHE A 38 15.93 0.83 12.31
C PHE A 38 17.11 1.47 11.57
N GLY A 39 16.99 2.74 11.20
CA GLY A 39 17.93 3.47 10.37
C GLY A 39 17.62 3.33 8.86
N PRO A 40 17.73 4.45 8.11
CA PRO A 40 17.33 4.50 6.70
C PRO A 40 18.17 3.57 5.80
N ASP A 41 19.43 3.32 6.16
CA ASP A 41 20.33 2.45 5.40
C ASP A 41 19.93 0.98 5.41
N ARG A 42 19.08 0.58 6.32
CA ARG A 42 18.61 -0.81 6.48
C ARG A 42 17.25 -1.06 5.87
N VAL A 43 16.47 -0.01 5.61
CA VAL A 43 15.06 -0.13 5.22
C VAL A 43 14.89 -0.02 3.71
N PHE A 44 14.11 -0.96 3.19
CA PHE A 44 13.66 -1.00 1.81
C PHE A 44 12.13 -0.95 1.80
N ALA A 45 11.55 -0.04 1.04
CA ALA A 45 10.14 -0.11 0.71
C ALA A 45 9.89 -1.31 -0.20
N GLY A 46 8.80 -2.03 0.03
CA GLY A 46 8.43 -3.20 -0.76
C GLY A 46 6.99 -3.15 -1.22
N VAL A 47 6.75 -3.58 -2.43
CA VAL A 47 5.42 -3.65 -3.06
C VAL A 47 5.14 -5.09 -3.47
N VAL A 48 4.37 -5.77 -2.62
CA VAL A 48 3.90 -7.14 -2.90
C VAL A 48 2.63 -7.10 -3.75
N ARG A 49 2.58 -7.94 -4.76
CA ARG A 49 1.36 -8.23 -5.52
C ARG A 49 1.11 -9.73 -5.48
N CYS A 50 0.10 -10.12 -4.73
CA CYS A 50 -0.39 -11.50 -4.68
C CYS A 50 -1.87 -11.50 -4.30
N TYR A 51 -2.60 -12.53 -4.69
CA TYR A 51 -3.97 -12.76 -4.25
C TYR A 51 -3.99 -13.92 -3.26
N ALA A 52 -3.71 -13.61 -2.00
CA ALA A 52 -3.66 -14.58 -0.90
C ALA A 52 -4.75 -14.28 0.13
N ILE A 53 -5.41 -15.31 0.61
CA ILE A 53 -6.46 -15.23 1.63
C ILE A 53 -6.08 -16.18 2.77
N ARG A 54 -6.09 -15.67 4.00
CA ARG A 54 -5.96 -16.52 5.17
C ARG A 54 -7.30 -17.21 5.42
N VAL A 55 -7.33 -18.53 5.29
CA VAL A 55 -8.53 -19.36 5.46
C VAL A 55 -8.57 -20.06 6.81
N GLY A 56 -7.46 -20.05 7.56
CA GLY A 56 -7.37 -20.64 8.90
C GLY A 56 -6.07 -20.24 9.61
N PRO A 57 -5.85 -20.72 10.84
CA PRO A 57 -4.58 -20.57 11.55
C PRO A 57 -3.45 -21.24 10.73
N ALA A 58 -2.44 -20.44 10.33
CA ALA A 58 -1.32 -20.89 9.50
C ALA A 58 -1.71 -21.48 8.13
N GLU A 59 -2.92 -21.24 7.66
CA GLU A 59 -3.44 -21.72 6.38
C GLU A 59 -3.71 -20.55 5.43
N ILE A 60 -3.00 -20.52 4.30
CA ILE A 60 -3.09 -19.48 3.28
C ILE A 60 -3.49 -20.10 1.96
N GLN A 61 -4.58 -19.62 1.39
CA GLN A 61 -4.99 -19.92 0.03
C GLN A 61 -4.39 -18.88 -0.92
N LEU A 62 -3.52 -19.33 -1.83
CA LEU A 62 -3.03 -18.50 -2.93
C LEU A 62 -3.96 -18.69 -4.13
N ASN A 63 -4.57 -17.59 -4.58
CA ASN A 63 -5.40 -17.57 -5.78
C ASN A 63 -4.56 -17.26 -7.02
N PRO A 64 -4.98 -17.69 -8.22
CA PRO A 64 -4.31 -17.37 -9.48
C PRO A 64 -4.14 -15.85 -9.66
N GLY A 65 -2.94 -15.43 -10.02
CA GLY A 65 -2.59 -14.02 -10.20
C GLY A 65 -1.10 -13.77 -10.11
N PRO A 66 -0.68 -12.50 -10.01
CA PRO A 66 0.71 -12.16 -9.84
C PRO A 66 1.24 -12.69 -8.50
N LEU A 67 2.49 -13.09 -8.49
CA LEU A 67 3.29 -13.32 -7.29
C LEU A 67 4.59 -12.55 -7.46
N THR A 68 4.60 -11.30 -7.04
CA THR A 68 5.74 -10.40 -7.25
C THR A 68 6.04 -9.58 -6.01
N LEU A 69 7.33 -9.25 -5.83
CA LEU A 69 7.82 -8.31 -4.85
C LEU A 69 8.80 -7.34 -5.54
N ASN A 70 8.35 -6.12 -5.79
CA ASN A 70 9.25 -5.01 -6.08
C ASN A 70 9.74 -4.41 -4.77
N PHE A 71 11.00 -4.05 -4.69
CA PHE A 71 11.54 -3.40 -3.50
C PHE A 71 12.71 -2.49 -3.87
N GLY A 72 12.98 -1.51 -3.01
CA GLY A 72 14.06 -0.57 -3.22
C GLY A 72 14.24 0.34 -2.00
N ARG A 73 15.39 0.98 -1.88
CA ARG A 73 15.59 2.05 -0.91
C ARG A 73 14.79 3.27 -1.32
N VAL A 74 14.26 3.99 -0.35
CA VAL A 74 13.56 5.26 -0.62
C VAL A 74 14.53 6.43 -0.75
N GLU A 75 15.74 6.31 -0.19
CA GLU A 75 16.82 7.30 -0.24
C GLU A 75 18.19 6.63 -0.36
N GLY A 76 19.21 7.42 -0.71
CA GLY A 76 20.61 6.99 -0.71
C GLY A 76 21.05 6.20 -1.94
N ALA A 77 22.10 5.40 -1.78
CA ALA A 77 22.68 4.63 -2.88
C ALA A 77 21.74 3.52 -3.34
N SER A 78 21.52 3.46 -4.65
CA SER A 78 20.66 2.46 -5.27
C SER A 78 21.25 1.04 -5.33
N ARG A 79 22.55 0.87 -5.03
CA ARG A 79 23.22 -0.44 -5.06
C ARG A 79 23.49 -0.99 -3.68
N SER A 80 22.98 -2.21 -3.43
CA SER A 80 23.22 -2.98 -2.19
C SER A 80 23.44 -4.44 -2.57
N GLU A 81 24.59 -5.01 -2.18
CA GLU A 81 24.90 -6.43 -2.43
C GLU A 81 23.88 -7.36 -1.76
N ALA A 82 23.43 -7.01 -0.53
CA ALA A 82 22.40 -7.77 0.17
C ALA A 82 21.05 -7.73 -0.58
N ALA A 83 20.68 -6.59 -1.17
CA ALA A 83 19.46 -6.45 -1.95
C ALA A 83 19.54 -7.26 -3.25
N LEU A 84 20.70 -7.27 -3.93
CA LEU A 84 20.92 -8.09 -5.12
C LEU A 84 20.85 -9.59 -4.80
N ALA A 85 21.46 -10.02 -3.70
CA ALA A 85 21.39 -11.41 -3.26
C ALA A 85 19.94 -11.81 -2.90
N PHE A 86 19.20 -10.92 -2.27
CA PHE A 86 17.78 -11.15 -1.96
C PHE A 86 16.94 -11.24 -3.23
N ARG A 87 17.17 -10.39 -4.24
CA ARG A 87 16.49 -10.48 -5.53
C ARG A 87 16.76 -11.84 -6.20
N ALA A 88 18.01 -12.27 -6.23
CA ALA A 88 18.36 -13.57 -6.79
C ALA A 88 17.66 -14.74 -6.06
N ALA A 89 17.59 -14.71 -4.74
CA ALA A 89 16.87 -15.72 -3.96
C ALA A 89 15.35 -15.75 -4.25
N LEU A 90 14.75 -14.57 -4.49
CA LEU A 90 13.34 -14.48 -4.89
C LEU A 90 13.12 -15.08 -6.29
N ASP A 91 14.06 -14.85 -7.24
CA ASP A 91 14.01 -15.43 -8.57
C ASP A 91 14.09 -16.96 -8.53
N GLU A 92 15.01 -17.51 -7.72
CA GLU A 92 15.12 -18.96 -7.49
C GLU A 92 13.84 -19.55 -6.87
N ALA A 93 13.15 -18.77 -6.03
CA ALA A 93 11.87 -19.15 -5.41
C ALA A 93 10.66 -18.98 -6.35
N GLY A 94 10.85 -18.49 -7.59
CA GLY A 94 9.77 -18.22 -8.52
C GLY A 94 8.93 -16.98 -8.19
N ILE A 95 9.43 -16.08 -7.35
CA ILE A 95 8.78 -14.83 -6.98
C ILE A 95 9.32 -13.72 -7.88
N GLY A 96 8.51 -13.24 -8.80
CA GLY A 96 8.86 -12.18 -9.73
C GLY A 96 9.04 -10.81 -9.06
N GLY A 97 9.42 -9.81 -9.84
CA GLY A 97 9.59 -8.42 -9.39
C GLY A 97 11.00 -7.89 -9.64
N GLU A 98 11.26 -6.70 -9.12
CA GLU A 98 12.49 -5.97 -9.43
C GLU A 98 13.08 -5.30 -8.17
N TYR A 99 14.40 -5.11 -8.18
CA TYR A 99 15.10 -4.23 -7.28
C TYR A 99 15.18 -2.85 -7.93
N LEU A 100 14.37 -1.91 -7.42
CA LEU A 100 14.14 -0.60 -8.00
C LEU A 100 15.04 0.48 -7.40
N THR A 101 15.28 1.54 -8.16
CA THR A 101 15.90 2.78 -7.67
C THR A 101 14.95 3.53 -6.71
N PRO A 102 15.47 4.47 -5.89
CA PRO A 102 14.65 5.23 -4.94
C PRO A 102 13.43 5.91 -5.55
N GLY A 103 13.58 6.54 -6.73
CA GLY A 103 12.46 7.19 -7.42
C GLY A 103 11.43 6.17 -7.93
N GLU A 104 11.88 5.06 -8.50
CA GLU A 104 11.00 4.02 -9.07
C GLU A 104 10.19 3.29 -7.98
N ILE A 105 10.83 2.96 -6.84
CA ILE A 105 10.09 2.28 -5.76
C ILE A 105 9.01 3.19 -5.16
N LEU A 106 9.26 4.50 -5.01
CA LEU A 106 8.24 5.43 -4.53
C LEU A 106 7.07 5.55 -5.52
N VAL A 107 7.35 5.58 -6.82
CA VAL A 107 6.30 5.54 -7.86
C VAL A 107 5.46 4.27 -7.70
N ASP A 108 6.07 3.11 -7.51
CA ASP A 108 5.35 1.84 -7.37
C ASP A 108 4.52 1.76 -6.08
N VAL A 109 5.06 2.24 -4.94
CA VAL A 109 4.34 2.34 -3.67
C VAL A 109 3.09 3.19 -3.81
N TRP A 110 3.22 4.39 -4.38
CA TRP A 110 2.10 5.31 -4.50
C TRP A 110 1.07 4.88 -5.57
N ALA A 111 1.52 4.28 -6.67
CA ALA A 111 0.62 3.71 -7.68
C ALA A 111 -0.20 2.55 -7.12
N LYS A 112 0.42 1.65 -6.33
CA LYS A 112 -0.32 0.60 -5.62
C LYS A 112 -1.26 1.19 -4.58
N ALA A 113 -0.80 2.14 -3.76
CA ALA A 113 -1.63 2.80 -2.75
C ALA A 113 -2.85 3.48 -3.39
N MET A 114 -2.69 4.16 -4.52
CA MET A 114 -3.79 4.76 -5.28
C MET A 114 -4.89 3.73 -5.55
N PHE A 115 -4.55 2.55 -6.05
CA PHE A 115 -5.53 1.50 -6.33
C PHE A 115 -6.14 0.93 -5.05
N VAL A 116 -5.33 0.44 -4.11
CA VAL A 116 -5.84 -0.32 -2.96
C VAL A 116 -6.62 0.55 -1.98
N SER A 117 -6.15 1.78 -1.72
CA SER A 117 -6.80 2.68 -0.78
C SER A 117 -8.13 3.21 -1.32
N THR A 118 -8.16 3.65 -2.59
CA THR A 118 -9.39 4.24 -3.15
C THR A 118 -10.47 3.21 -3.42
N THR A 119 -10.12 2.04 -3.96
CA THR A 119 -11.09 0.96 -4.17
C THR A 119 -11.55 0.34 -2.87
N GLY A 120 -10.65 0.21 -1.89
CA GLY A 120 -10.98 -0.29 -0.56
C GLY A 120 -11.92 0.64 0.19
N ALA A 121 -11.58 1.91 0.26
CA ALA A 121 -12.37 2.91 0.97
C ALA A 121 -13.74 3.15 0.31
N LEU A 122 -13.78 3.37 -1.01
CA LEU A 122 -15.05 3.57 -1.72
C LEU A 122 -15.94 2.32 -1.66
N GLY A 123 -15.32 1.12 -1.78
CA GLY A 123 -16.03 -0.15 -1.64
C GLY A 123 -16.65 -0.34 -0.26
N ALA A 124 -15.92 0.02 0.81
CA ALA A 124 -16.42 -0.05 2.17
C ALA A 124 -17.53 0.97 2.45
N VAL A 125 -17.40 2.21 1.94
CA VAL A 125 -18.47 3.23 2.06
C VAL A 125 -19.73 2.80 1.34
N ALA A 126 -19.59 2.37 0.09
CA ALA A 126 -20.71 1.98 -0.77
C ALA A 126 -21.25 0.57 -0.48
N GLN A 127 -20.51 -0.25 0.30
CA GLN A 127 -20.78 -1.68 0.50
C GLN A 127 -20.95 -2.41 -0.83
N ALA A 128 -20.08 -2.13 -1.79
CA ALA A 128 -20.22 -2.55 -3.16
C ALA A 128 -18.94 -3.16 -3.72
N PRO A 129 -19.03 -4.17 -4.59
CA PRO A 129 -17.90 -4.80 -5.24
C PRO A 129 -17.35 -3.94 -6.38
N MET A 130 -16.19 -4.35 -6.91
CA MET A 130 -15.43 -3.65 -7.94
C MET A 130 -16.25 -3.26 -9.18
N GLY A 131 -17.17 -4.11 -9.62
CA GLY A 131 -18.04 -3.80 -10.77
C GLY A 131 -18.84 -2.52 -10.58
N VAL A 132 -19.42 -2.31 -9.38
CA VAL A 132 -20.16 -1.08 -9.06
C VAL A 132 -19.23 0.13 -9.01
N LEU A 133 -18.00 -0.05 -8.44
CA LEU A 133 -17.05 1.04 -8.30
C LEU A 133 -16.56 1.56 -9.66
N ARG A 134 -16.25 0.66 -10.58
CA ARG A 134 -15.75 1.02 -11.92
C ARG A 134 -16.83 1.52 -12.88
N ASP A 135 -18.09 1.10 -12.68
CA ASP A 135 -19.21 1.45 -13.56
C ASP A 135 -19.99 2.65 -12.98
N ALA A 136 -20.82 2.42 -11.96
CA ALA A 136 -21.71 3.43 -11.41
C ALA A 136 -20.98 4.52 -10.59
N LEU A 137 -19.90 4.17 -9.88
CA LEU A 137 -19.15 5.06 -9.01
C LEU A 137 -17.80 5.50 -9.63
N ARG A 138 -17.62 5.32 -10.93
CA ARG A 138 -16.37 5.69 -11.63
C ARG A 138 -15.96 7.15 -11.44
N PRO A 139 -16.87 8.15 -11.47
CA PRO A 139 -16.50 9.54 -11.21
C PRO A 139 -15.93 9.74 -9.79
N GLN A 140 -16.50 9.11 -8.77
CA GLN A 140 -16.06 9.17 -7.37
C GLN A 140 -14.72 8.45 -7.19
N LEU A 141 -14.57 7.27 -7.77
CA LEU A 141 -13.31 6.52 -7.77
C LEU A 141 -12.17 7.35 -8.39
N ARG A 142 -12.43 7.97 -9.56
CA ARG A 142 -11.49 8.88 -10.23
C ARG A 142 -11.13 10.08 -9.34
N ALA A 143 -12.10 10.68 -8.68
CA ALA A 143 -11.89 11.85 -7.83
C ALA A 143 -11.01 11.50 -6.62
N LEU A 144 -11.24 10.36 -5.97
CA LEU A 144 -10.38 9.84 -4.91
C LEU A 144 -8.94 9.58 -5.39
N MET A 145 -8.78 8.95 -6.57
CA MET A 145 -7.47 8.70 -7.18
C MET A 145 -6.73 10.01 -7.47
N LYS A 146 -7.43 11.08 -7.87
CA LYS A 146 -6.82 12.39 -8.09
C LYS A 146 -6.32 13.04 -6.81
N GLU A 147 -6.99 12.85 -5.67
CA GLU A 147 -6.47 13.32 -4.38
C GLU A 147 -5.19 12.57 -4.01
N VAL A 148 -5.13 11.24 -4.23
CA VAL A 148 -3.90 10.46 -4.03
C VAL A 148 -2.79 10.92 -4.97
N GLU A 149 -3.08 11.17 -6.24
CA GLU A 149 -2.12 11.71 -7.21
C GLU A 149 -1.55 13.05 -6.74
N ALA A 150 -2.42 13.97 -6.32
CA ALA A 150 -2.01 15.30 -5.84
C ALA A 150 -1.10 15.18 -4.60
N ALA A 151 -1.45 14.31 -3.64
CA ALA A 151 -0.64 14.04 -2.47
C ALA A 151 0.74 13.48 -2.84
N ALA A 152 0.80 12.49 -3.74
CA ALA A 152 2.05 11.90 -4.18
C ALA A 152 2.98 12.92 -4.86
N ARG A 153 2.45 13.70 -5.80
CA ARG A 153 3.22 14.73 -6.52
C ARG A 153 3.73 15.83 -5.59
N ALA A 154 2.94 16.25 -4.62
CA ALA A 154 3.36 17.24 -3.62
C ALA A 154 4.45 16.71 -2.68
N ASN A 155 4.54 15.39 -2.51
CA ASN A 155 5.64 14.72 -1.81
C ASN A 155 6.81 14.34 -2.75
N GLY A 156 6.90 14.94 -3.95
CA GLY A 156 8.03 14.76 -4.87
C GLY A 156 8.03 13.45 -5.67
N VAL A 157 6.95 12.67 -5.63
CA VAL A 157 6.87 11.41 -6.39
C VAL A 157 6.55 11.68 -7.85
N ALA A 158 7.43 11.24 -8.75
CA ALA A 158 7.34 11.46 -10.20
C ALA A 158 6.37 10.47 -10.87
N LEU A 159 5.10 10.47 -10.44
CA LEU A 159 4.08 9.62 -11.05
C LEU A 159 3.91 9.90 -12.55
N PRO A 160 3.65 8.88 -13.40
CA PRO A 160 3.27 9.06 -14.79
C PRO A 160 2.11 10.08 -14.93
N ALA A 161 2.09 10.84 -16.01
CA ALA A 161 1.06 11.88 -16.23
C ALA A 161 -0.36 11.29 -16.31
N ASP A 162 -0.47 10.05 -16.76
CA ASP A 162 -1.71 9.29 -16.94
C ASP A 162 -1.95 8.22 -15.87
N VAL A 163 -1.29 8.33 -14.70
CA VAL A 163 -1.36 7.30 -13.63
C VAL A 163 -2.78 6.99 -13.20
N VAL A 164 -3.67 7.99 -13.14
CA VAL A 164 -5.08 7.79 -12.76
C VAL A 164 -5.79 6.96 -13.84
N GLU A 165 -5.56 7.25 -15.12
CA GLU A 165 -6.16 6.49 -16.22
C GLU A 165 -5.62 5.05 -16.26
N GLN A 166 -4.32 4.85 -16.04
CA GLN A 166 -3.72 3.53 -15.93
C GLN A 166 -4.33 2.73 -14.77
N THR A 167 -4.55 3.39 -13.61
CA THR A 167 -5.13 2.75 -12.43
C THR A 167 -6.61 2.42 -12.65
N LEU A 168 -7.37 3.27 -13.31
CA LEU A 168 -8.75 2.99 -13.70
C LEU A 168 -8.83 1.84 -14.71
N ALA A 169 -7.94 1.83 -15.70
CA ALA A 169 -7.85 0.73 -16.66
C ALA A 169 -7.45 -0.60 -15.97
N PHE A 170 -6.65 -0.54 -14.90
CA PHE A 170 -6.38 -1.72 -14.08
C PHE A 170 -7.64 -2.19 -13.31
N ALA A 171 -8.41 -1.25 -12.74
CA ALA A 171 -9.69 -1.56 -12.08
C ALA A 171 -10.70 -2.21 -13.05
N ASP A 172 -10.72 -1.77 -14.31
CA ASP A 172 -11.61 -2.32 -15.35
C ASP A 172 -11.35 -3.80 -15.63
N ARG A 173 -10.12 -4.26 -15.44
CA ARG A 173 -9.73 -5.67 -15.64
C ARG A 173 -9.99 -6.56 -14.44
N GLN A 174 -10.33 -5.99 -13.28
CA GLN A 174 -10.59 -6.79 -12.09
C GLN A 174 -11.93 -7.53 -12.19
N TYR A 175 -12.02 -8.67 -11.50
CA TYR A 175 -13.29 -9.39 -11.40
C TYR A 175 -14.37 -8.49 -10.79
N ALA A 176 -15.56 -8.45 -11.40
CA ALA A 176 -16.63 -7.54 -10.99
C ALA A 176 -17.11 -7.76 -9.54
N GLY A 177 -17.07 -8.99 -9.06
CA GLY A 177 -17.41 -9.35 -7.68
C GLY A 177 -16.25 -9.17 -6.67
N ALA A 178 -15.05 -8.69 -7.11
CA ALA A 178 -13.91 -8.53 -6.22
C ALA A 178 -14.19 -7.46 -5.15
N THR A 179 -13.67 -7.71 -3.94
CA THR A 179 -13.61 -6.76 -2.82
C THR A 179 -12.18 -6.70 -2.28
N SER A 180 -11.77 -5.55 -1.73
CA SER A 180 -10.48 -5.45 -1.05
C SER A 180 -10.50 -6.12 0.34
N SER A 181 -9.32 -6.40 0.92
CA SER A 181 -9.20 -6.87 2.30
C SER A 181 -9.82 -5.85 3.26
N MET A 182 -9.40 -4.57 3.17
CA MET A 182 -9.91 -3.49 4.01
C MET A 182 -11.46 -3.38 3.96
N HIS A 183 -12.07 -3.49 2.77
CA HIS A 183 -13.53 -3.49 2.66
C HIS A 183 -14.15 -4.67 3.42
N ARG A 184 -13.60 -5.88 3.28
CA ARG A 184 -14.12 -7.07 3.97
C ARG A 184 -13.97 -6.98 5.47
N ASP A 185 -12.83 -6.48 5.96
CA ASP A 185 -12.56 -6.31 7.39
C ASP A 185 -13.53 -5.30 8.01
N ILE A 186 -13.73 -4.14 7.38
CA ILE A 186 -14.69 -3.12 7.82
C ILE A 186 -16.13 -3.67 7.80
N ALA A 187 -16.52 -4.37 6.74
CA ALA A 187 -17.85 -4.96 6.63
C ALA A 187 -18.11 -6.04 7.71
N ALA A 188 -17.07 -6.72 8.15
CA ALA A 188 -17.12 -7.72 9.22
C ALA A 188 -16.97 -7.12 10.62
N GLY A 189 -16.79 -5.79 10.77
CA GLY A 189 -16.52 -5.15 12.05
C GLY A 189 -15.17 -5.53 12.67
N LEU A 190 -14.21 -5.92 11.84
CA LEU A 190 -12.85 -6.28 12.25
C LEU A 190 -11.92 -5.07 12.19
N GLU A 191 -10.82 -5.14 12.95
CA GLU A 191 -9.71 -4.19 12.81
C GLU A 191 -9.24 -4.16 11.35
N SER A 192 -9.12 -2.96 10.77
CA SER A 192 -8.78 -2.77 9.37
C SER A 192 -7.54 -1.90 9.17
N GLU A 193 -7.00 -1.91 7.97
CA GLU A 193 -5.87 -1.06 7.57
C GLU A 193 -6.32 0.37 7.16
N LEU A 194 -7.48 0.87 7.62
CA LEU A 194 -8.02 2.17 7.22
C LEU A 194 -7.03 3.32 7.47
N ASP A 195 -6.48 3.39 8.69
CA ASP A 195 -5.49 4.42 9.03
C ASP A 195 -4.19 4.26 8.23
N ALA A 196 -3.70 3.04 8.08
CA ALA A 196 -2.46 2.77 7.34
C ALA A 196 -2.59 3.06 5.84
N GLN A 197 -3.76 2.89 5.25
CA GLN A 197 -3.99 3.11 3.82
C GLN A 197 -4.51 4.51 3.52
N VAL A 198 -5.59 4.96 4.17
CA VAL A 198 -6.21 6.26 3.90
C VAL A 198 -5.61 7.35 4.78
N GLY A 199 -5.49 7.10 6.09
CA GLY A 199 -4.92 8.04 7.05
C GLY A 199 -3.48 8.43 6.68
N ALA A 200 -2.64 7.48 6.28
CA ALA A 200 -1.28 7.75 5.82
C ALA A 200 -1.23 8.72 4.63
N ILE A 201 -2.07 8.52 3.62
CA ILE A 201 -2.13 9.41 2.44
C ILE A 201 -2.56 10.82 2.88
N ARG A 202 -3.56 10.92 3.76
CA ARG A 202 -4.04 12.20 4.28
C ARG A 202 -2.96 12.95 5.07
N ARG A 203 -2.21 12.26 5.93
CA ARG A 203 -1.09 12.86 6.67
C ARG A 203 0.00 13.37 5.73
N LYS A 204 0.39 12.59 4.74
CA LYS A 204 1.34 13.00 3.69
C LYS A 204 0.83 14.19 2.88
N ALA A 205 -0.45 14.22 2.51
CA ALA A 205 -1.07 15.34 1.82
C ALA A 205 -1.06 16.62 2.70
N ALA A 206 -1.50 16.52 3.94
CA ALA A 206 -1.54 17.63 4.89
C ALA A 206 -0.15 18.22 5.14
N SER A 207 0.89 17.40 5.32
CA SER A 207 2.27 17.85 5.50
C SER A 207 2.82 18.61 4.28
N ALA A 208 2.29 18.31 3.08
CA ALA A 208 2.63 18.97 1.83
C ALA A 208 1.65 20.11 1.44
N GLY A 209 0.69 20.46 2.30
CA GLY A 209 -0.27 21.53 2.07
C GLY A 209 -1.34 21.20 1.03
N VAL A 210 -1.63 19.92 0.79
CA VAL A 210 -2.64 19.45 -0.17
C VAL A 210 -3.91 19.04 0.55
N ALA A 211 -5.05 19.60 0.13
CA ALA A 211 -6.36 19.20 0.65
C ALA A 211 -6.85 17.88 0.03
N THR A 212 -7.44 17.02 0.87
CA THR A 212 -7.98 15.71 0.46
C THR A 212 -9.42 15.52 0.98
N PRO A 213 -10.38 16.40 0.59
CA PRO A 213 -11.71 16.43 1.19
C PRO A 213 -12.50 15.12 1.02
N LEU A 214 -12.32 14.38 -0.07
CA LEU A 214 -13.00 13.10 -0.28
C LEU A 214 -12.38 11.99 0.57
N LEU A 215 -11.06 11.93 0.69
CA LEU A 215 -10.38 11.00 1.59
C LEU A 215 -10.70 11.32 3.04
N ASP A 216 -10.75 12.61 3.42
CA ASP A 216 -11.14 13.06 4.76
C ASP A 216 -12.55 12.61 5.13
N TYR A 217 -13.51 12.86 4.23
CA TYR A 217 -14.89 12.40 4.42
C TYR A 217 -15.00 10.88 4.49
N THR A 218 -14.32 10.18 3.60
CA THR A 218 -14.35 8.73 3.51
C THR A 218 -13.81 8.08 4.79
N GLU A 219 -12.66 8.55 5.28
CA GLU A 219 -12.09 8.04 6.54
C GLU A 219 -13.00 8.33 7.73
N ALA A 220 -13.54 9.56 7.84
CA ALA A 220 -14.46 9.92 8.93
C ALA A 220 -15.69 9.00 8.97
N VAL A 221 -16.30 8.71 7.81
CA VAL A 221 -17.45 7.80 7.71
C VAL A 221 -17.08 6.37 8.10
N LEU A 222 -15.91 5.88 7.67
CA LEU A 222 -15.48 4.51 7.96
C LEU A 222 -15.01 4.32 9.40
N SER A 223 -14.39 5.34 10.02
CA SER A 223 -13.95 5.28 11.41
C SER A 223 -15.10 5.06 12.39
N VAL A 224 -16.30 5.61 12.11
CA VAL A 224 -17.49 5.39 12.94
C VAL A 224 -18.00 3.94 12.87
N ARG A 225 -17.68 3.22 11.80
CA ARG A 225 -18.12 1.82 11.63
C ARG A 225 -17.21 0.80 12.29
N THR A 226 -15.99 1.22 12.64
CA THR A 226 -14.96 0.35 13.25
C THR A 226 -14.76 0.67 14.74
N SER A 227 -15.52 1.61 15.30
CA SER A 227 -15.60 1.94 16.71
C SER A 227 -16.70 1.10 17.36
#